data_c87f7165dc148866ba6abcf1a207d837
#
_entry.id   c87f7165dc148866ba6abcf1a207d837
#
_cell.length_a   1.000
_cell.length_b   1.000
_cell.length_c   1.000
_cell.angle_alpha   90.00
_cell.angle_beta   90.00
_cell.angle_gamma   90.00
#
_symmetry.space_group_name_H-M   'P 1'
#
loop_
_entity.id
_entity.type
_entity.pdbx_description
1 polymer ?
#
loop_
_entity_poly.entity_id
_entity_poly.type
_entity_poly.pdbx_seq_one_letter_code
_entity_poly.pdbx_strand_id
1 'polypeptide(L)'
;MAFYSRGRRPLAEEEKSTDAAKARTRAMELLAGQELSSGQLYERLNRRYTQQTSAAVVAEMVQREYINDARYAETRAHALLAAKKSRRAAAQNLRQKGLAAGEIQQALDAVYTPDVSGEDPELEAAAALVEGHYRKKLEAGRRDLVIAALQRRGRSEERRVGKEC
;
A
#
# COMPACT_ATOMS: atom_id res chain seq x y z
N MET A 1 33.28 6.98 -12.95
CA MET A 1 32.44 8.07 -13.47
C MET A 1 31.00 7.81 -13.09
N ALA A 2 30.44 8.61 -12.20
CA ALA A 2 29.05 8.48 -11.81
C ALA A 2 28.17 9.05 -12.94
N PHE A 3 27.39 8.21 -13.59
CA PHE A 3 26.34 8.65 -14.51
C PHE A 3 25.22 9.28 -13.66
N TYR A 4 25.29 10.58 -13.46
CA TYR A 4 24.13 11.36 -13.02
C TYR A 4 23.07 11.27 -14.12
N SER A 5 22.10 10.39 -13.94
CA SER A 5 20.84 10.45 -14.67
C SER A 5 20.21 11.81 -14.35
N ARG A 6 20.36 12.77 -15.27
CA ARG A 6 19.61 14.03 -15.20
C ARG A 6 18.14 13.65 -15.30
N GLY A 7 17.46 13.58 -14.17
CA GLY A 7 16.02 13.40 -14.14
C GLY A 7 15.40 14.48 -15.02
N ARG A 8 14.64 14.05 -16.04
CA ARG A 8 13.90 14.99 -16.87
C ARG A 8 13.00 15.81 -15.96
N ARG A 9 13.09 17.15 -16.10
CA ARG A 9 12.16 18.08 -15.45
C ARG A 9 10.71 17.60 -15.66
N PRO A 10 9.85 17.60 -14.64
CA PRO A 10 8.43 17.39 -14.84
C PRO A 10 7.88 18.37 -15.88
N LEU A 11 7.02 17.89 -16.77
CA LEU A 11 6.35 18.76 -17.74
C LEU A 11 5.36 19.68 -17.02
N ALA A 12 5.33 20.95 -17.41
CA ALA A 12 4.26 21.84 -17.01
C ALA A 12 2.93 21.39 -17.65
N GLU A 13 1.79 21.79 -17.07
CA GLU A 13 0.48 21.29 -17.52
C GLU A 13 0.23 21.62 -19.03
N GLU A 14 0.68 22.81 -19.44
CA GLU A 14 0.55 23.30 -20.83
C GLU A 14 1.43 22.52 -21.82
N GLU A 15 2.48 21.87 -21.33
CA GLU A 15 3.40 21.05 -22.17
C GLU A 15 2.90 19.62 -22.34
N LYS A 16 1.86 19.23 -21.58
CA LYS A 16 1.35 17.87 -21.60
C LYS A 16 0.37 17.64 -22.74
N SER A 17 0.32 16.40 -23.21
CA SER A 17 -0.58 15.99 -24.28
C SER A 17 -2.04 15.89 -23.83
N THR A 18 -2.95 16.31 -24.69
CA THR A 18 -4.41 16.13 -24.54
C THR A 18 -4.94 14.92 -25.35
N ASP A 19 -4.05 14.13 -25.98
CA ASP A 19 -4.40 12.99 -26.82
C ASP A 19 -4.92 11.82 -25.96
N ALA A 20 -6.24 11.73 -25.84
CA ALA A 20 -6.90 10.69 -25.07
C ALA A 20 -6.69 9.27 -25.65
N ALA A 21 -6.55 9.14 -26.98
CA ALA A 21 -6.32 7.85 -27.62
C ALA A 21 -4.95 7.28 -27.24
N LYS A 22 -3.91 8.10 -27.30
CA LYS A 22 -2.55 7.70 -26.86
C LYS A 22 -2.50 7.46 -25.37
N ALA A 23 -3.20 8.26 -24.56
CA ALA A 23 -3.29 8.06 -23.11
C ALA A 23 -3.94 6.72 -22.77
N ARG A 24 -5.02 6.34 -23.48
CA ARG A 24 -5.69 5.04 -23.33
C ARG A 24 -4.78 3.88 -23.69
N THR A 25 -4.10 3.95 -24.84
CA THR A 25 -3.12 2.94 -25.24
C THR A 25 -2.04 2.77 -24.15
N ARG A 26 -1.52 3.89 -23.64
CA ARG A 26 -0.53 3.85 -22.55
C ARG A 26 -1.06 3.25 -21.27
N ALA A 27 -2.31 3.54 -20.90
CA ALA A 27 -2.97 2.94 -19.74
C ALA A 27 -3.05 1.42 -19.87
N MET A 28 -3.47 0.93 -21.03
CA MET A 28 -3.56 -0.51 -21.31
C MET A 28 -2.19 -1.21 -21.24
N GLU A 29 -1.15 -0.61 -21.79
CA GLU A 29 0.23 -1.12 -21.69
C GLU A 29 0.69 -1.23 -20.23
N LEU A 30 0.40 -0.22 -19.42
CA LEU A 30 0.78 -0.20 -18.01
C LEU A 30 0.03 -1.29 -17.21
N LEU A 31 -1.26 -1.46 -17.47
CA LEU A 31 -2.10 -2.46 -16.82
C LEU A 31 -1.79 -3.89 -17.27
N ALA A 32 -1.33 -4.09 -18.50
CA ALA A 32 -0.88 -5.39 -18.97
C ALA A 32 0.41 -5.87 -18.25
N GLY A 33 1.24 -4.95 -17.81
CA GLY A 33 2.50 -5.27 -17.14
C GLY A 33 2.38 -5.53 -15.64
N GLN A 34 1.39 -4.92 -14.98
CA GLN A 34 1.20 -5.06 -13.53
C GLN A 34 -0.18 -4.54 -13.09
N GLU A 35 -0.67 -5.07 -11.99
CA GLU A 35 -1.85 -4.52 -11.34
C GLU A 35 -1.52 -3.15 -10.71
N LEU A 36 -2.37 -2.16 -10.96
CA LEU A 36 -2.23 -0.79 -10.48
C LEU A 36 -3.54 -0.33 -9.83
N SER A 37 -3.43 0.51 -8.80
CA SER A 37 -4.57 1.28 -8.33
C SER A 37 -4.89 2.43 -9.30
N SER A 38 -6.11 2.96 -9.20
CA SER A 38 -6.54 4.13 -10.00
C SER A 38 -5.61 5.32 -9.78
N GLY A 39 -5.20 5.58 -8.53
CA GLY A 39 -4.25 6.63 -8.18
C GLY A 39 -2.87 6.42 -8.81
N GLN A 40 -2.36 5.21 -8.81
CA GLN A 40 -1.07 4.90 -9.44
C GLN A 40 -1.11 5.06 -10.97
N LEU A 41 -2.20 4.64 -11.61
CA LEU A 41 -2.36 4.85 -13.05
C LEU A 41 -2.45 6.34 -13.37
N TYR A 42 -3.25 7.09 -12.58
CA TYR A 42 -3.36 8.54 -12.74
C TYR A 42 -1.99 9.23 -12.67
N GLU A 43 -1.20 8.97 -11.64
CA GLU A 43 0.13 9.55 -11.48
C GLU A 43 1.05 9.26 -12.67
N ARG A 44 1.00 8.04 -13.20
CA ARG A 44 1.83 7.64 -14.35
C ARG A 44 1.40 8.33 -15.63
N LEU A 45 0.09 8.45 -15.87
CA LEU A 45 -0.44 9.16 -17.03
C LEU A 45 -0.18 10.66 -16.93
N ASN A 46 -0.39 11.25 -15.74
CA ASN A 46 -0.25 12.68 -15.51
C ASN A 46 1.19 13.22 -15.70
N ARG A 47 2.16 12.35 -15.82
CA ARG A 47 3.53 12.74 -16.19
C ARG A 47 3.66 13.24 -17.65
N ARG A 48 2.75 12.83 -18.54
CA ARG A 48 2.80 13.12 -19.98
C ARG A 48 1.51 13.68 -20.54
N TYR A 49 0.39 13.39 -19.90
CA TYR A 49 -0.95 13.83 -20.32
C TYR A 49 -1.50 14.82 -19.31
N THR A 50 -2.39 15.69 -19.76
CA THR A 50 -3.03 16.68 -18.89
C THR A 50 -3.83 16.00 -17.77
N GLN A 51 -4.07 16.73 -16.70
CA GLN A 51 -4.88 16.23 -15.57
C GLN A 51 -6.25 15.75 -16.04
N GLN A 52 -6.91 16.55 -16.90
CA GLN A 52 -8.21 16.20 -17.45
C GLN A 52 -8.18 14.91 -18.28
N THR A 53 -7.22 14.77 -19.19
CA THR A 53 -7.06 13.56 -20.01
C THR A 53 -6.73 12.34 -19.14
N SER A 54 -5.84 12.50 -18.19
CA SER A 54 -5.45 11.42 -17.28
C SER A 54 -6.63 10.94 -16.43
N ALA A 55 -7.39 11.86 -15.84
CA ALA A 55 -8.58 11.55 -15.04
C ALA A 55 -9.67 10.86 -15.88
N ALA A 56 -9.93 11.33 -17.10
CA ALA A 56 -10.92 10.72 -17.98
C ALA A 56 -10.55 9.29 -18.37
N VAL A 57 -9.29 9.03 -18.71
CA VAL A 57 -8.82 7.69 -19.05
C VAL A 57 -8.83 6.75 -17.84
N VAL A 58 -8.44 7.22 -16.67
CA VAL A 58 -8.54 6.40 -15.44
C VAL A 58 -9.98 6.03 -15.13
N ALA A 59 -10.90 6.99 -15.22
CA ALA A 59 -12.34 6.72 -15.03
C ALA A 59 -12.87 5.68 -16.03
N GLU A 60 -12.44 5.74 -17.29
CA GLU A 60 -12.78 4.74 -18.30
C GLU A 60 -12.23 3.34 -17.91
N MET A 61 -11.00 3.25 -17.41
CA MET A 61 -10.41 1.97 -17.00
C MET A 61 -11.13 1.36 -15.79
N VAL A 62 -11.56 2.19 -14.85
CA VAL A 62 -12.39 1.76 -13.72
C VAL A 62 -13.76 1.29 -14.18
N GLN A 63 -14.43 2.06 -15.05
CA GLN A 63 -15.76 1.71 -15.58
C GLN A 63 -15.75 0.40 -16.38
N ARG A 64 -14.65 0.11 -17.07
CA ARG A 64 -14.44 -1.15 -17.81
C ARG A 64 -13.90 -2.29 -16.93
N GLU A 65 -13.81 -2.10 -15.63
CA GLU A 65 -13.31 -3.08 -14.66
C GLU A 65 -11.86 -3.55 -14.89
N TYR A 66 -11.06 -2.81 -15.68
CA TYR A 66 -9.63 -3.05 -15.79
C TYR A 66 -8.88 -2.65 -14.52
N ILE A 67 -9.46 -1.76 -13.72
CA ILE A 67 -9.00 -1.37 -12.39
C ILE A 67 -10.09 -1.65 -11.38
N ASN A 68 -9.72 -2.27 -10.26
CA ASN A 68 -10.61 -2.47 -9.12
C ASN A 68 -9.82 -2.16 -7.84
N ASP A 69 -9.98 -0.95 -7.32
CA ASP A 69 -9.24 -0.46 -6.16
C ASP A 69 -9.59 -1.22 -4.87
N ALA A 70 -10.82 -1.68 -4.72
CA ALA A 70 -11.22 -2.49 -3.58
C ALA A 70 -10.49 -3.85 -3.58
N ARG A 71 -10.46 -4.55 -4.70
CA ARG A 71 -9.71 -5.80 -4.86
C ARG A 71 -8.22 -5.60 -4.67
N TYR A 72 -7.66 -4.54 -5.27
CA TYR A 72 -6.25 -4.18 -5.12
C TYR A 72 -5.89 -3.94 -3.64
N ALA A 73 -6.73 -3.17 -2.92
CA ALA A 73 -6.52 -2.86 -1.51
C ALA A 73 -6.52 -4.12 -0.65
N GLU A 74 -7.49 -5.02 -0.83
CA GLU A 74 -7.62 -6.25 -0.07
C GLU A 74 -6.45 -7.20 -0.35
N THR A 75 -6.13 -7.45 -1.62
CA THR A 75 -4.97 -8.28 -2.02
C THR A 75 -3.68 -7.74 -1.43
N ARG A 76 -3.50 -6.44 -1.48
CA ARG A 76 -2.30 -5.78 -0.92
C ARG A 76 -2.27 -5.86 0.61
N ALA A 77 -3.40 -5.70 1.27
CA ALA A 77 -3.52 -5.84 2.73
C ALA A 77 -3.15 -7.25 3.19
N HIS A 78 -3.61 -8.29 2.52
CA HIS A 78 -3.20 -9.69 2.78
C HIS A 78 -1.69 -9.88 2.62
N ALA A 79 -1.10 -9.36 1.55
CA ALA A 79 0.35 -9.45 1.33
C ALA A 79 1.14 -8.72 2.44
N LEU A 80 0.65 -7.57 2.91
CA LEU A 80 1.28 -6.81 3.99
C LEU A 80 1.17 -7.53 5.34
N LEU A 81 0.03 -8.17 5.63
CA LEU A 81 -0.14 -9.00 6.82
C LEU A 81 0.79 -10.22 6.78
N ALA A 82 0.87 -10.91 5.64
CA ALA A 82 1.81 -12.02 5.43
C ALA A 82 3.27 -11.58 5.62
N ALA A 83 3.61 -10.37 5.20
CA ALA A 83 4.91 -9.73 5.46
C ALA A 83 5.05 -9.19 6.90
N LYS A 84 4.11 -9.53 7.79
CA LYS A 84 4.10 -9.16 9.23
C LYS A 84 4.11 -7.65 9.47
N LYS A 85 3.48 -6.89 8.57
CA LYS A 85 3.25 -5.46 8.76
C LYS A 85 2.07 -5.23 9.68
N SER A 86 2.14 -4.18 10.51
CA SER A 86 1.00 -3.77 11.33
C SER A 86 -0.11 -3.15 10.48
N ARG A 87 -1.33 -3.13 11.00
CA ARG A 87 -2.46 -2.42 10.37
C ARG A 87 -2.13 -0.96 10.03
N ARG A 88 -1.44 -0.26 10.93
CA ARG A 88 -1.00 1.13 10.71
C ARG A 88 -0.01 1.23 9.55
N ALA A 89 0.98 0.35 9.49
CA ALA A 89 1.95 0.32 8.39
C ALA A 89 1.28 -0.06 7.06
N ALA A 90 0.31 -0.96 7.09
CA ALA A 90 -0.49 -1.33 5.93
C ALA A 90 -1.34 -0.14 5.43
N ALA A 91 -2.01 0.59 6.33
CA ALA A 91 -2.74 1.80 5.99
C ALA A 91 -1.87 2.84 5.29
N GLN A 92 -0.68 3.07 5.81
CA GLN A 92 0.28 4.00 5.20
C GLN A 92 0.72 3.55 3.80
N ASN A 93 1.00 2.25 3.64
CA ASN A 93 1.36 1.69 2.33
C ASN A 93 0.24 1.86 1.31
N LEU A 94 -1.01 1.56 1.69
CA LEU A 94 -2.17 1.69 0.81
C LEU A 94 -2.43 3.16 0.41
N ARG A 95 -2.24 4.12 1.34
CA ARG A 95 -2.30 5.55 0.99
C ARG A 95 -1.25 5.94 -0.04
N GLN A 96 -0.02 5.45 0.12
CA GLN A 96 1.06 5.69 -0.85
C GLN A 96 0.78 5.08 -2.23
N LYS A 97 -0.12 4.09 -2.29
CA LYS A 97 -0.61 3.50 -3.55
C LYS A 97 -1.78 4.29 -4.17
N GLY A 98 -2.15 5.42 -3.58
CA GLY A 98 -3.20 6.29 -4.12
C GLY A 98 -4.62 5.76 -3.94
N LEU A 99 -4.86 4.90 -2.95
CA LEU A 99 -6.19 4.40 -2.64
C LEU A 99 -6.98 5.39 -1.78
N ALA A 100 -8.29 5.42 -1.95
CA ALA A 100 -9.18 6.26 -1.16
C ALA A 100 -9.33 5.73 0.28
N ALA A 101 -9.63 6.61 1.23
CA ALA A 101 -9.73 6.27 2.64
C ALA A 101 -10.77 5.17 2.93
N GLY A 102 -11.90 5.17 2.22
CA GLY A 102 -12.96 4.16 2.36
C GLY A 102 -12.50 2.76 1.95
N GLU A 103 -11.80 2.66 0.82
CA GLU A 103 -11.26 1.39 0.32
C GLU A 103 -10.17 0.85 1.23
N ILE A 104 -9.31 1.73 1.75
CA ILE A 104 -8.27 1.37 2.73
C ILE A 104 -8.93 0.81 4.00
N GLN A 105 -9.92 1.52 4.55
CA GLN A 105 -10.59 1.09 5.77
C GLN A 105 -11.28 -0.27 5.57
N GLN A 106 -12.01 -0.43 4.48
CA GLN A 106 -12.71 -1.67 4.17
C GLN A 106 -11.74 -2.86 4.04
N ALA A 107 -10.64 -2.68 3.31
CA ALA A 107 -9.63 -3.73 3.16
C ALA A 107 -8.94 -4.08 4.49
N LEU A 108 -8.64 -3.08 5.32
CA LEU A 108 -8.03 -3.31 6.63
C LEU A 108 -8.99 -3.97 7.60
N ASP A 109 -10.28 -3.63 7.57
CA ASP A 109 -11.29 -4.29 8.38
C ASP A 109 -11.47 -5.75 7.98
N ALA A 110 -11.45 -6.06 6.69
CA ALA A 110 -11.54 -7.42 6.19
C ALA A 110 -10.35 -8.30 6.60
N VAL A 111 -9.13 -7.72 6.63
CA VAL A 111 -7.89 -8.50 6.76
C VAL A 111 -7.30 -8.47 8.17
N TYR A 112 -7.44 -7.37 8.90
CA TYR A 112 -6.79 -7.14 10.21
C TYR A 112 -7.76 -7.20 11.40
N THR A 113 -9.04 -7.40 11.17
CA THR A 113 -10.01 -7.57 12.26
C THR A 113 -10.03 -9.03 12.70
N PRO A 114 -10.07 -9.31 14.00
CA PRO A 114 -10.26 -10.67 14.51
C PRO A 114 -11.51 -11.31 13.90
N ASP A 115 -11.41 -12.58 13.56
CA ASP A 115 -12.53 -13.35 13.07
C ASP A 115 -13.48 -13.80 14.20
N VAL A 116 -14.45 -14.63 13.88
CA VAL A 116 -15.44 -15.17 14.85
C VAL A 116 -14.77 -16.06 15.91
N SER A 117 -13.59 -16.62 15.63
CA SER A 117 -12.80 -17.41 16.58
C SER A 117 -12.08 -16.54 17.63
N GLY A 118 -12.04 -15.21 17.39
CA GLY A 118 -11.34 -14.26 18.26
C GLY A 118 -9.83 -14.23 18.07
N GLU A 119 -9.31 -14.92 17.06
CA GLU A 119 -7.89 -14.85 16.68
C GLU A 119 -7.59 -13.48 16.06
N ASP A 120 -6.60 -12.78 16.59
CA ASP A 120 -6.17 -11.46 16.10
C ASP A 120 -5.01 -11.62 15.12
N PRO A 121 -5.24 -11.44 13.80
CA PRO A 121 -4.20 -11.66 12.78
C PRO A 121 -2.98 -10.76 12.99
N GLU A 122 -3.16 -9.56 13.52
CA GLU A 122 -2.06 -8.65 13.78
C GLU A 122 -1.21 -9.11 14.96
N LEU A 123 -1.85 -9.64 15.99
CA LEU A 123 -1.14 -10.20 17.15
C LEU A 123 -0.35 -11.45 16.77
N GLU A 124 -0.94 -12.35 15.99
CA GLU A 124 -0.25 -13.54 15.47
C GLU A 124 0.96 -13.17 14.60
N ALA A 125 0.79 -12.21 13.68
CA ALA A 125 1.88 -11.71 12.86
C ALA A 125 2.99 -11.06 13.72
N ALA A 126 2.64 -10.38 14.81
CA ALA A 126 3.59 -9.82 15.75
C ALA A 126 4.33 -10.91 16.54
N ALA A 127 3.62 -11.92 17.04
CA ALA A 127 4.20 -13.04 17.75
C ALA A 127 5.19 -13.82 16.87
N ALA A 128 4.78 -14.16 15.65
CA ALA A 128 5.65 -14.84 14.69
C ALA A 128 6.90 -14.02 14.33
N LEU A 129 6.79 -12.70 14.26
CA LEU A 129 7.94 -11.82 14.04
C LEU A 129 8.92 -11.85 15.22
N VAL A 130 8.38 -11.86 16.45
CA VAL A 130 9.19 -11.92 17.67
C VAL A 130 9.92 -13.26 17.76
N GLU A 131 9.22 -14.37 17.57
CA GLU A 131 9.80 -15.70 17.62
C GLU A 131 10.85 -15.93 16.53
N GLY A 132 10.58 -15.49 15.29
CA GLY A 132 11.51 -15.72 14.18
C GLY A 132 12.70 -14.76 14.16
N HIS A 133 12.49 -13.48 14.47
CA HIS A 133 13.50 -12.45 14.23
C HIS A 133 14.13 -11.88 15.49
N TYR A 134 13.38 -11.81 16.59
CA TYR A 134 13.83 -11.18 17.82
C TYR A 134 14.09 -12.14 18.97
N ARG A 135 13.90 -13.43 18.78
CA ARG A 135 14.08 -14.46 19.81
C ARG A 135 15.42 -14.35 20.55
N LYS A 136 16.52 -14.30 19.80
CA LYS A 136 17.87 -14.18 20.38
C LYS A 136 18.04 -12.92 21.23
N LYS A 137 17.40 -11.80 20.84
CA LYS A 137 17.45 -10.56 21.62
C LYS A 137 16.64 -10.65 22.91
N LEU A 138 15.53 -11.36 22.88
CA LEU A 138 14.71 -11.61 24.06
C LEU A 138 15.43 -12.54 25.04
N GLU A 139 16.04 -13.61 24.55
CA GLU A 139 16.85 -14.54 25.36
C GLU A 139 18.05 -13.84 26.00
N ALA A 140 18.63 -12.83 25.34
CA ALA A 140 19.69 -11.98 25.88
C ALA A 140 19.17 -10.86 26.83
N GLY A 141 17.89 -10.85 27.19
CA GLY A 141 17.29 -9.85 28.08
C GLY A 141 17.08 -8.46 27.46
N ARG A 142 17.27 -8.30 26.14
CA ARG A 142 17.18 -7.01 25.42
C ARG A 142 15.74 -6.67 25.01
N ARG A 143 14.80 -6.71 25.95
CA ARG A 143 13.36 -6.43 25.73
C ARG A 143 13.11 -5.02 25.18
N ASP A 144 13.82 -4.04 25.72
CA ASP A 144 13.77 -2.63 25.32
C ASP A 144 14.03 -2.44 23.81
N LEU A 145 15.02 -3.13 23.27
CA LEU A 145 15.35 -3.08 21.83
C LEU A 145 14.28 -3.74 20.96
N VAL A 146 13.65 -4.81 21.47
CA VAL A 146 12.57 -5.49 20.75
C VAL A 146 11.33 -4.61 20.72
N ILE A 147 10.96 -4.00 21.84
CA ILE A 147 9.82 -3.06 21.91
C ILE A 147 10.05 -1.88 20.96
N ALA A 148 11.21 -1.24 21.03
CA ALA A 148 11.55 -0.13 20.13
C ALA A 148 11.51 -0.53 18.64
N ALA A 149 11.93 -1.74 18.30
CA ALA A 149 11.87 -2.26 16.94
C ALA A 149 10.42 -2.50 16.46
N LEU A 150 9.56 -3.01 17.35
CA LEU A 150 8.13 -3.21 17.06
C LEU A 150 7.39 -1.89 16.89
N GLN A 151 7.71 -0.89 17.73
CA GLN A 151 7.14 0.46 17.61
C GLN A 151 7.51 1.11 16.27
N ARG A 152 8.78 1.03 15.84
CA ARG A 152 9.21 1.51 14.51
C ARG A 152 8.47 0.83 13.35
N ARG A 153 8.00 -0.40 13.54
CA ARG A 153 7.19 -1.14 12.57
C ARG A 153 5.68 -0.81 12.67
N GLY A 154 5.32 0.18 13.46
CA GLY A 154 3.94 0.66 13.62
C GLY A 154 3.10 -0.12 14.62
N ARG A 155 3.74 -0.93 15.50
CA ARG A 155 3.06 -1.63 16.59
C ARG A 155 3.20 -0.84 17.89
N SER A 156 2.08 -0.35 18.42
CA SER A 156 2.06 0.36 19.69
C SER A 156 1.92 -0.60 20.86
N GLU A 157 2.43 -0.18 22.01
CA GLU A 157 2.32 -0.92 23.28
C GLU A 157 0.87 -1.08 23.76
N GLU A 158 -0.03 -0.18 23.33
CA GLU A 158 -1.43 -0.11 23.79
C GLU A 158 -2.25 -1.37 23.48
N ARG A 159 -1.92 -2.12 22.44
CA ARG A 159 -2.58 -3.41 22.15
C ARG A 159 -2.12 -4.56 23.04
N ARG A 160 -1.06 -4.36 23.79
CA ARG A 160 -0.51 -5.36 24.72
C ARG A 160 -1.26 -5.40 26.06
N VAL A 161 -1.82 -4.27 26.47
CA VAL A 161 -2.50 -4.10 27.77
C VAL A 161 -3.93 -4.63 27.75
N GLY A 162 -4.56 -4.74 26.58
CA GLY A 162 -5.95 -5.21 26.44
C GLY A 162 -6.17 -6.72 26.60
N LYS A 163 -5.12 -7.53 26.80
CA LYS A 163 -5.22 -8.99 26.94
C LYS A 163 -4.78 -9.55 28.32
N GLU A 164 -4.44 -8.68 29.25
CA GLU A 164 -4.13 -9.11 30.64
C GLU A 164 -5.28 -8.80 31.63
N CYS A 165 -6.48 -8.55 31.11
CA CYS A 165 -7.69 -8.47 31.93
C CYS A 165 -8.62 -9.64 31.63
#